data_0a0b5d082d08b09f579353de3732d0db
#
_entry.id   0a0b5d082d08b09f579353de3732d0db
#
_cell.length_a   1.000
_cell.length_b   1.000
_cell.length_c   1.000
_cell.angle_alpha   90.00
_cell.angle_beta   90.00
_cell.angle_gamma   90.00
#
_symmetry.space_group_name_H-M   'P 1'
#
loop_
_entity.id
_entity.type
_entity.pdbx_description
1 polymer ?
#
loop_
_entity_poly.entity_id
_entity_poly.type
_entity_poly.pdbx_seq_one_letter_code
_entity_poly.pdbx_strand_id
1 'polypeptide(L)'
;MRLDELRPAVGANRKRKLVGRGDGSGHGKTSGRGHKGQGARSGGNVQPGFEGGQMPLQRRLPKRGFHNPFRTPMAVVNVAQLEGLAAGSDVTPETLAEQGLVNGKNSQVKILGEGSLSKALTVRAHGFSAKAKEKIAAAGGTAELIALHA
;
A
#
# COMPACT_ATOMS: atom_id res chain seq x y z
N MET A 1 20.48 14.50 23.96
CA MET A 1 19.69 13.27 24.10
C MET A 1 20.51 12.29 24.93
N ARG A 2 19.99 11.87 26.07
CA ARG A 2 20.67 10.88 26.94
C ARG A 2 20.20 9.49 26.58
N LEU A 3 21.00 8.46 26.87
CA LEU A 3 20.65 7.06 26.56
C LEU A 3 19.42 6.59 27.35
N ASP A 4 19.19 7.13 28.55
CA ASP A 4 18.05 6.84 29.39
C ASP A 4 16.73 7.48 28.90
N GLU A 5 16.81 8.46 28.02
CA GLU A 5 15.66 9.12 27.38
C GLU A 5 15.16 8.40 26.13
N LEU A 6 15.93 7.45 25.61
CA LEU A 6 15.55 6.67 24.41
C LEU A 6 14.35 5.79 24.73
N ARG A 7 13.22 6.12 24.11
CA ARG A 7 11.98 5.36 24.22
C ARG A 7 11.49 4.99 22.83
N PRO A 8 10.89 3.79 22.67
CA PRO A 8 10.24 3.44 21.40
C PRO A 8 9.11 4.42 21.11
N ALA A 9 8.80 4.62 19.83
CA ALA A 9 7.69 5.47 19.41
C ALA A 9 6.37 5.00 20.06
N VAL A 10 5.47 5.94 20.32
CA VAL A 10 4.17 5.64 20.92
C VAL A 10 3.42 4.62 20.07
N GLY A 11 3.03 3.48 20.67
CA GLY A 11 2.36 2.38 19.99
C GLY A 11 3.29 1.31 19.38
N ALA A 12 4.61 1.49 19.38
CA ALA A 12 5.56 0.49 18.88
C ALA A 12 5.56 -0.80 19.72
N ASN A 13 5.37 -0.68 21.03
CA ASN A 13 5.31 -1.80 21.96
C ASN A 13 3.89 -1.98 22.51
N ARG A 14 3.27 -3.10 22.19
CA ARG A 14 1.97 -3.47 22.75
C ARG A 14 2.16 -4.41 23.95
N LYS A 15 1.54 -4.09 25.06
CA LYS A 15 1.56 -4.96 26.26
C LYS A 15 0.98 -6.34 25.91
N ARG A 16 1.72 -7.41 26.21
CA ARG A 16 1.27 -8.78 25.97
C ARG A 16 0.04 -9.09 26.81
N LYS A 17 -1.02 -9.61 26.19
CA LYS A 17 -2.21 -10.07 26.87
C LYS A 17 -1.96 -11.45 27.48
N LEU A 18 -2.07 -11.57 28.78
CA LEU A 18 -1.98 -12.84 29.51
C LEU A 18 -3.36 -13.45 29.59
N VAL A 19 -3.52 -14.67 29.06
CA VAL A 19 -4.78 -15.44 29.09
C VAL A 19 -4.68 -16.56 30.12
N GLY A 20 -5.82 -17.11 30.57
CA GLY A 20 -5.85 -18.17 31.57
C GLY A 20 -5.45 -17.71 32.99
N ARG A 21 -5.76 -16.45 33.37
CA ARG A 21 -5.40 -15.86 34.67
C ARG A 21 -6.64 -15.44 35.48
N GLY A 22 -7.60 -16.35 35.61
CA GLY A 22 -8.81 -16.16 36.39
C GLY A 22 -10.01 -15.64 35.60
N ASP A 23 -11.19 -15.77 36.19
CA ASP A 23 -12.47 -15.50 35.51
C ASP A 23 -12.72 -14.01 35.30
N GLY A 24 -12.24 -13.13 36.20
CA GLY A 24 -12.40 -11.69 36.09
C GLY A 24 -11.73 -11.04 34.86
N SER A 25 -10.80 -11.77 34.24
CA SER A 25 -10.12 -11.28 33.01
C SER A 25 -10.97 -11.47 31.74
N GLY A 26 -12.08 -12.20 31.77
CA GLY A 26 -12.85 -12.64 30.61
C GLY A 26 -12.11 -13.64 29.70
N HIS A 27 -10.89 -14.02 30.03
CA HIS A 27 -10.07 -14.99 29.33
C HIS A 27 -9.54 -16.10 30.24
N GLY A 28 -10.34 -16.47 31.25
CA GLY A 28 -10.00 -17.48 32.26
C GLY A 28 -9.90 -18.88 31.68
N LYS A 29 -10.81 -19.75 32.07
CA LYS A 29 -10.83 -21.20 31.85
C LYS A 29 -10.34 -21.68 30.47
N THR A 30 -10.92 -21.19 29.40
CA THR A 30 -10.66 -21.65 28.01
C THR A 30 -9.74 -20.76 27.21
N SER A 31 -9.32 -19.61 27.75
CA SER A 31 -8.44 -18.64 27.09
C SER A 31 -8.94 -18.16 25.71
N GLY A 32 -10.27 -18.18 25.48
CA GLY A 32 -10.89 -17.80 24.21
C GLY A 32 -10.87 -18.90 23.13
N ARG A 33 -10.43 -20.13 23.46
CA ARG A 33 -10.37 -21.26 22.51
C ARG A 33 -11.64 -22.10 22.46
N GLY A 34 -12.59 -21.86 23.36
CA GLY A 34 -13.80 -22.67 23.49
C GLY A 34 -13.56 -24.04 24.11
N HIS A 35 -14.58 -24.91 24.00
CA HIS A 35 -14.55 -26.27 24.48
C HIS A 35 -14.39 -27.26 23.34
N LYS A 36 -13.53 -28.28 23.51
CA LYS A 36 -13.30 -29.33 22.50
C LYS A 36 -12.89 -28.76 21.11
N GLY A 37 -12.60 -29.61 20.16
CA GLY A 37 -12.15 -29.25 18.82
C GLY A 37 -10.62 -29.13 18.66
N GLN A 38 -10.16 -29.21 17.44
CA GLN A 38 -8.73 -29.21 17.08
C GLN A 38 -8.02 -27.92 17.51
N GLY A 39 -8.66 -26.77 17.34
CA GLY A 39 -8.07 -25.45 17.70
C GLY A 39 -7.91 -25.22 19.20
N ALA A 40 -8.61 -26.00 20.05
CA ALA A 40 -8.47 -25.92 21.50
C ALA A 40 -7.28 -26.73 22.06
N ARG A 41 -6.69 -27.62 21.27
CA ARG A 41 -5.58 -28.50 21.68
C ARG A 41 -4.23 -27.81 21.40
N SER A 42 -3.16 -28.34 21.99
CA SER A 42 -1.80 -27.92 21.69
C SER A 42 -1.45 -28.29 20.25
N GLY A 43 -0.81 -27.36 19.50
CA GLY A 43 -0.43 -27.59 18.09
C GLY A 43 -1.61 -27.67 17.10
N GLY A 44 -2.84 -27.40 17.54
CA GLY A 44 -4.04 -27.58 16.76
C GLY A 44 -4.34 -26.54 15.68
N ASN A 45 -3.33 -26.01 14.99
CA ASN A 45 -3.55 -25.08 13.90
C ASN A 45 -3.96 -25.82 12.63
N VAL A 46 -5.15 -25.49 12.14
CA VAL A 46 -5.63 -25.93 10.84
C VAL A 46 -5.01 -25.03 9.78
N GLN A 47 -4.51 -25.61 8.70
CA GLN A 47 -3.94 -24.87 7.58
C GLN A 47 -4.99 -23.92 6.98
N PRO A 48 -4.65 -22.67 6.65
CA PRO A 48 -5.58 -21.75 5.99
C PRO A 48 -6.15 -22.37 4.69
N GLY A 49 -7.49 -22.30 4.53
CA GLY A 49 -8.18 -22.86 3.37
C GLY A 49 -8.39 -24.38 3.40
N PHE A 50 -8.15 -25.04 4.56
CA PHE A 50 -8.49 -26.45 4.73
C PHE A 50 -10.02 -26.62 4.91
N GLU A 51 -10.61 -27.50 4.12
CA GLU A 51 -12.05 -27.75 4.07
C GLU A 51 -12.41 -29.17 4.53
N GLY A 52 -11.79 -29.67 5.61
CA GLY A 52 -12.15 -30.94 6.23
C GLY A 52 -11.90 -32.20 5.36
N GLY A 53 -11.03 -32.13 4.36
CA GLY A 53 -10.75 -33.20 3.40
C GLY A 53 -11.43 -33.01 2.05
N GLN A 54 -12.40 -32.12 1.93
CA GLN A 54 -12.94 -31.68 0.65
C GLN A 54 -11.86 -30.91 -0.12
N MET A 55 -11.85 -31.05 -1.48
CA MET A 55 -10.92 -30.30 -2.31
C MET A 55 -11.07 -28.79 -2.06
N PRO A 56 -10.01 -28.09 -1.62
CA PRO A 56 -10.06 -26.66 -1.30
C PRO A 56 -10.53 -25.83 -2.51
N LEU A 57 -11.28 -24.75 -2.24
CA LEU A 57 -11.85 -23.86 -3.27
C LEU A 57 -10.79 -23.39 -4.27
N GLN A 58 -9.60 -23.04 -3.80
CA GLN A 58 -8.47 -22.63 -4.65
C GLN A 58 -8.04 -23.68 -5.69
N ARG A 59 -8.27 -24.97 -5.44
CA ARG A 59 -8.00 -26.07 -6.37
C ARG A 59 -9.20 -26.37 -7.29
N ARG A 60 -10.41 -26.01 -6.86
CA ARG A 60 -11.64 -26.20 -7.67
C ARG A 60 -11.78 -25.11 -8.74
N LEU A 61 -11.25 -23.93 -8.49
CA LEU A 61 -11.30 -22.83 -9.44
C LEU A 61 -10.37 -23.11 -10.63
N PRO A 62 -10.87 -22.98 -11.88
CA PRO A 62 -10.03 -23.14 -13.06
C PRO A 62 -8.93 -22.07 -13.09
N LYS A 63 -7.72 -22.50 -13.40
CA LYS A 63 -6.60 -21.58 -13.64
C LYS A 63 -6.85 -20.80 -14.92
N ARG A 64 -6.66 -19.50 -14.90
CA ARG A 64 -6.86 -18.62 -16.07
C ARG A 64 -5.79 -17.55 -16.13
N GLY A 65 -5.60 -17.00 -17.32
CA GLY A 65 -4.68 -15.93 -17.59
C GLY A 65 -3.22 -16.39 -17.72
N PHE A 66 -2.36 -15.45 -17.99
CA PHE A 66 -0.94 -15.65 -18.10
C PHE A 66 -0.20 -14.43 -17.51
N HIS A 67 1.04 -14.61 -17.15
CA HIS A 67 1.93 -13.53 -16.71
C HIS A 67 2.72 -13.04 -17.92
N ASN A 68 2.58 -11.75 -18.25
CA ASN A 68 3.41 -11.12 -19.28
C ASN A 68 4.83 -10.81 -18.70
N PRO A 69 5.88 -11.54 -19.13
CA PRO A 69 7.23 -11.31 -18.64
C PRO A 69 7.81 -9.95 -19.05
N PHE A 70 7.28 -9.34 -20.10
CA PHE A 70 7.71 -8.04 -20.64
C PHE A 70 6.88 -6.87 -20.11
N ARG A 71 6.13 -7.08 -19.02
CA ARG A 71 5.37 -6.00 -18.40
C ARG A 71 6.32 -4.95 -17.80
N THR A 72 6.18 -3.72 -18.26
CA THR A 72 6.86 -2.56 -17.68
C THR A 72 5.97 -1.94 -16.60
N PRO A 73 6.27 -2.10 -15.31
CA PRO A 73 5.47 -1.52 -14.24
C PRO A 73 5.67 -0.01 -14.20
N MET A 74 4.59 0.75 -14.15
CA MET A 74 4.61 2.20 -13.94
C MET A 74 4.07 2.52 -12.55
N ALA A 75 4.76 3.38 -11.83
CA ALA A 75 4.24 3.99 -10.61
C ALA A 75 3.13 4.97 -10.97
N VAL A 76 2.03 4.92 -10.25
CA VAL A 76 0.87 5.78 -10.49
C VAL A 76 0.83 6.89 -9.46
N VAL A 77 0.67 8.14 -9.91
CA VAL A 77 0.49 9.31 -9.06
C VAL A 77 -0.77 10.05 -9.52
N ASN A 78 -1.64 10.38 -8.60
CA ASN A 78 -2.86 11.12 -8.89
C ASN A 78 -2.66 12.62 -8.79
N VAL A 79 -3.44 13.40 -9.55
CA VAL A 79 -3.39 14.87 -9.56
C VAL A 79 -3.61 15.45 -8.15
N ALA A 80 -4.47 14.82 -7.33
CA ALA A 80 -4.68 15.23 -5.94
C ALA A 80 -3.39 15.23 -5.10
N GLN A 81 -2.48 14.29 -5.36
CA GLN A 81 -1.22 14.19 -4.62
C GLN A 81 -0.24 15.31 -5.00
N LEU A 82 -0.36 15.85 -6.22
CA LEU A 82 0.46 16.97 -6.70
C LEU A 82 0.06 18.30 -6.04
N GLU A 83 -1.16 18.42 -5.50
CA GLU A 83 -1.62 19.62 -4.79
C GLU A 83 -0.76 19.95 -3.56
N GLY A 84 -0.10 18.95 -2.96
CA GLY A 84 0.85 19.15 -1.85
C GLY A 84 2.16 19.84 -2.22
N LEU A 85 2.45 19.97 -3.53
CA LEU A 85 3.70 20.58 -4.01
C LEU A 85 3.59 22.10 -4.07
N ALA A 86 4.75 22.78 -4.12
CA ALA A 86 4.80 24.24 -4.26
C ALA A 86 4.30 24.67 -5.63
N ALA A 87 3.56 25.77 -5.69
CA ALA A 87 3.11 26.33 -6.98
C ALA A 87 4.30 26.75 -7.84
N GLY A 88 4.23 26.49 -9.15
CA GLY A 88 5.30 26.80 -10.11
C GLY A 88 6.50 25.85 -10.06
N SER A 89 6.45 24.77 -9.27
CA SER A 89 7.56 23.81 -9.20
C SER A 89 7.60 22.87 -10.41
N ASP A 90 8.81 22.42 -10.75
CA ASP A 90 9.03 21.37 -11.74
C ASP A 90 8.88 20.01 -11.07
N VAL A 91 7.87 19.26 -11.49
CA VAL A 91 7.56 17.93 -10.99
C VAL A 91 8.21 16.89 -11.88
N THR A 92 9.31 16.32 -11.43
CA THR A 92 10.04 15.24 -12.11
C THR A 92 9.86 13.91 -11.36
N PRO A 93 10.15 12.75 -11.95
CA PRO A 93 10.14 11.48 -11.23
C PRO A 93 11.05 11.47 -9.99
N GLU A 94 12.13 12.23 -10.01
CA GLU A 94 13.08 12.38 -8.90
C GLU A 94 12.46 13.15 -7.73
N THR A 95 11.81 14.29 -8.03
CA THR A 95 11.13 15.09 -6.99
C THR A 95 9.96 14.32 -6.37
N LEU A 96 9.25 13.50 -7.17
CA LEU A 96 8.19 12.63 -6.67
C LEU A 96 8.73 11.51 -5.75
N ALA A 97 9.93 11.00 -6.03
CA ALA A 97 10.59 10.01 -5.17
C ALA A 97 11.08 10.64 -3.85
N GLU A 98 11.62 11.87 -3.89
CA GLU A 98 12.02 12.62 -2.69
C GLU A 98 10.85 12.93 -1.76
N GLN A 99 9.68 13.22 -2.33
CA GLN A 99 8.43 13.41 -1.60
C GLN A 99 7.77 12.09 -1.12
N GLY A 100 8.35 10.94 -1.47
CA GLY A 100 7.84 9.63 -1.11
C GLY A 100 6.56 9.21 -1.82
N LEU A 101 6.16 9.91 -2.90
CA LEU A 101 5.00 9.58 -3.72
C LEU A 101 5.25 8.40 -4.67
N VAL A 102 6.52 8.15 -4.98
CA VAL A 102 6.97 7.07 -5.85
C VAL A 102 8.15 6.34 -5.20
N ASN A 103 8.15 5.03 -5.27
CA ASN A 103 9.25 4.20 -4.78
C ASN A 103 10.35 4.08 -5.84
N GLY A 104 11.54 4.59 -5.50
CA GLY A 104 12.74 4.49 -6.34
C GLY A 104 12.88 5.60 -7.37
N LYS A 105 14.12 6.12 -7.51
CA LYS A 105 14.44 7.26 -8.38
C LYS A 105 14.27 6.96 -9.88
N ASN A 106 14.36 5.70 -10.30
CA ASN A 106 14.29 5.27 -11.69
C ASN A 106 12.92 4.65 -12.06
N SER A 107 11.90 4.83 -11.25
CA SER A 107 10.57 4.30 -11.55
C SER A 107 9.91 5.08 -12.68
N GLN A 108 9.39 4.37 -13.66
CA GLN A 108 8.53 5.00 -14.67
C GLN A 108 7.25 5.49 -13.98
N VAL A 109 6.87 6.73 -14.26
CA VAL A 109 5.75 7.41 -13.60
C VAL A 109 4.64 7.70 -14.60
N LYS A 110 3.38 7.42 -14.20
CA LYS A 110 2.18 7.79 -14.95
C LYS A 110 1.26 8.64 -14.07
N ILE A 111 0.87 9.79 -14.58
CA ILE A 111 -0.04 10.70 -13.87
C ILE A 111 -1.49 10.39 -14.26
N LEU A 112 -2.34 10.19 -13.24
CA LEU A 112 -3.77 9.95 -13.38
C LEU A 112 -4.60 11.14 -12.89
N GLY A 113 -5.79 11.31 -13.44
CA GLY A 113 -6.64 12.48 -13.24
C GLY A 113 -7.59 12.39 -12.05
N GLU A 114 -7.27 11.68 -10.97
CA GLU A 114 -8.08 11.68 -9.76
C GLU A 114 -7.79 12.90 -8.89
N GLY A 115 -8.84 13.54 -8.38
CA GLY A 115 -8.76 14.76 -7.57
C GLY A 115 -8.82 16.04 -8.41
N SER A 116 -8.52 17.18 -7.78
CA SER A 116 -8.46 18.51 -8.39
C SER A 116 -7.05 19.10 -8.24
N LEU A 117 -6.69 20.02 -9.10
CA LEU A 117 -5.44 20.77 -9.03
C LEU A 117 -5.79 22.26 -9.17
N SER A 118 -5.39 23.06 -8.19
CA SER A 118 -5.60 24.51 -8.19
C SER A 118 -4.32 25.30 -8.55
N LYS A 119 -3.17 24.62 -8.57
CA LYS A 119 -1.85 25.23 -8.76
C LYS A 119 -1.30 24.96 -10.15
N ALA A 120 -0.68 25.98 -10.77
CA ALA A 120 0.08 25.79 -12.00
C ALA A 120 1.38 25.04 -11.69
N LEU A 121 1.58 23.88 -12.34
CA LEU A 121 2.78 23.04 -12.19
C LEU A 121 3.31 22.62 -13.56
N THR A 122 4.62 22.54 -13.68
CA THR A 122 5.27 21.89 -14.85
C THR A 122 5.51 20.42 -14.48
N VAL A 123 4.76 19.51 -15.10
CA VAL A 123 4.81 18.08 -14.78
C VAL A 123 5.50 17.32 -15.90
N ARG A 124 6.64 16.68 -15.57
CA ARG A 124 7.41 15.81 -16.45
C ARG A 124 7.24 14.36 -16.03
N ALA A 125 6.63 13.52 -16.88
CA ALA A 125 6.38 12.11 -16.56
C ALA A 125 6.41 11.25 -17.82
N HIS A 126 6.52 9.92 -17.64
CA HIS A 126 6.57 8.94 -18.72
C HIS A 126 5.19 8.69 -19.36
N GLY A 127 4.11 9.06 -18.67
CA GLY A 127 2.76 8.93 -19.19
C GLY A 127 1.74 9.77 -18.46
N PHE A 128 0.68 10.15 -19.15
CA PHE A 128 -0.46 10.89 -18.62
C PHE A 128 -1.76 10.24 -19.07
N SER A 129 -2.80 10.28 -18.24
CA SER A 129 -4.16 10.03 -18.70
C SER A 129 -4.74 11.29 -19.37
N ALA A 130 -5.74 11.12 -20.25
CA ALA A 130 -6.41 12.25 -20.89
C ALA A 130 -6.94 13.25 -19.86
N LYS A 131 -7.67 12.77 -18.85
CA LYS A 131 -8.19 13.57 -17.74
C LYS A 131 -7.11 14.30 -16.94
N ALA A 132 -5.92 13.71 -16.78
CA ALA A 132 -4.82 14.38 -16.08
C ALA A 132 -4.30 15.56 -16.88
N LYS A 133 -4.10 15.39 -18.19
CA LYS A 133 -3.66 16.49 -19.08
C LYS A 133 -4.64 17.67 -19.06
N GLU A 134 -5.94 17.38 -19.17
CA GLU A 134 -7.01 18.39 -19.10
C GLU A 134 -6.97 19.19 -17.79
N LYS A 135 -6.81 18.50 -16.65
CA LYS A 135 -6.78 19.15 -15.33
C LYS A 135 -5.51 19.97 -15.10
N ILE A 136 -4.35 19.50 -15.56
CA ILE A 136 -3.08 20.23 -15.48
C ILE A 136 -3.17 21.48 -16.36
N ALA A 137 -3.69 21.37 -17.59
CA ALA A 137 -3.88 22.51 -18.48
C ALA A 137 -4.92 23.51 -17.93
N ALA A 138 -6.05 23.05 -17.34
CA ALA A 138 -7.05 23.89 -16.72
C ALA A 138 -6.49 24.68 -15.51
N ALA A 139 -5.53 24.11 -14.79
CA ALA A 139 -4.82 24.78 -13.69
C ALA A 139 -3.70 25.74 -14.18
N GLY A 140 -3.52 25.90 -15.50
CA GLY A 140 -2.44 26.74 -16.08
C GLY A 140 -1.06 26.08 -16.06
N GLY A 141 -0.99 24.80 -15.83
CA GLY A 141 0.27 24.01 -15.84
C GLY A 141 0.61 23.45 -17.20
N THR A 142 1.80 22.85 -17.32
CA THR A 142 2.29 22.16 -18.51
C THR A 142 2.55 20.68 -18.22
N ALA A 143 2.25 19.81 -19.19
CA ALA A 143 2.49 18.36 -19.08
C ALA A 143 3.48 17.93 -20.18
N GLU A 144 4.68 17.56 -19.80
CA GLU A 144 5.76 17.14 -20.70
C GLU A 144 6.01 15.64 -20.59
N LEU A 145 6.13 14.95 -21.73
CA LEU A 145 6.47 13.53 -21.78
C LEU A 145 7.97 13.33 -21.77
N ILE A 146 8.45 12.51 -20.84
CA ILE A 146 9.82 12.02 -20.81
C ILE A 146 9.87 10.71 -21.61
N ALA A 147 10.90 10.56 -22.46
CA ALA A 147 11.13 9.32 -23.18
C ALA A 147 11.36 8.14 -22.21
N LEU A 148 10.80 7.00 -22.55
CA LEU A 148 11.07 5.76 -21.83
C LEU A 148 12.52 5.36 -22.14
N HIS A 149 13.35 5.26 -21.11
CA HIS A 149 14.63 4.59 -21.26
C HIS A 149 14.36 3.08 -21.46
N ALA A 150 14.78 2.57 -22.61
CA ALA A 150 14.73 1.15 -22.96
C ALA A 150 15.72 0.36 -22.12
#